data_8b9ce831f251c010b9d04e6e392565d9
#
_entry.id   8b9ce831f251c010b9d04e6e392565d9
#
_cell.length_a   1.000
_cell.length_b   1.000
_cell.length_c   1.000
_cell.angle_alpha   90.00
_cell.angle_beta   90.00
_cell.angle_gamma   90.00
#
_symmetry.space_group_name_H-M   'P 1'
#
loop_
_entity.id
_entity.type
_entity.pdbx_description
1 polymer ?
#
loop_
_entity_poly.entity_id
_entity_poly.type
_entity_poly.pdbx_seq_one_letter_code
_entity_poly.pdbx_strand_id
1 'polypeptide(L)'
;MTEGKMIRNRQMNMLIMIAIIVGICIPLFFTAVQIGVFAKEPVVEARQEVTDESAPVLRVAVDDGFCPMSFYDADGNLSGLNVELITMVANQLGMRLEFECGDWMTCRQNLEEGKADAILGLETFSNMQHVLKTVPVTTDQLNIYGKNKIESIGALANKKVAVMARSVIMTMFDLQCEYVEYNTNSEILKAVENGEVDYGICHEAVAEKIIEKENLSVVPSLTIMNSFL
;
A
#
# COMPACT_ATOMS: atom_id res chain seq x y z
N MET A 1 -17.53 7.90 66.07
CA MET A 1 -16.42 7.42 65.24
C MET A 1 -16.21 8.46 64.12
N THR A 2 -15.12 9.21 64.17
CA THR A 2 -14.95 10.44 63.41
C THR A 2 -14.78 10.16 61.90
N GLU A 3 -15.34 10.98 61.06
CA GLU A 3 -15.32 10.93 59.59
C GLU A 3 -13.92 10.65 58.99
N GLY A 4 -12.88 11.19 59.59
CA GLY A 4 -11.49 10.96 59.22
C GLY A 4 -11.01 9.50 59.34
N LYS A 5 -11.60 8.70 60.24
CA LYS A 5 -11.26 7.28 60.40
C LYS A 5 -11.90 6.42 59.29
N MET A 6 -13.05 6.87 58.80
CA MET A 6 -13.78 6.20 57.71
C MET A 6 -13.12 6.46 56.37
N ILE A 7 -12.65 7.68 56.14
CA ILE A 7 -11.91 8.06 54.87
C ILE A 7 -10.58 7.30 54.80
N ARG A 8 -9.84 7.24 55.94
CA ARG A 8 -8.56 6.51 56.02
C ARG A 8 -8.72 5.01 55.77
N ASN A 9 -9.79 4.41 56.27
CA ASN A 9 -10.09 2.99 55.98
C ASN A 9 -10.47 2.74 54.54
N ARG A 10 -11.20 3.68 53.89
CA ARG A 10 -11.54 3.58 52.46
C ARG A 10 -10.30 3.68 51.57
N GLN A 11 -9.39 4.60 51.86
CA GLN A 11 -8.12 4.73 51.12
C GLN A 11 -7.22 3.52 51.34
N MET A 12 -7.15 2.99 52.57
CA MET A 12 -6.36 1.78 52.86
C MET A 12 -6.90 0.54 52.16
N ASN A 13 -8.23 0.37 52.12
CA ASN A 13 -8.86 -0.73 51.39
C ASN A 13 -8.67 -0.61 49.87
N MET A 14 -8.67 0.61 49.33
CA MET A 14 -8.40 0.86 47.88
C MET A 14 -6.94 0.53 47.52
N LEU A 15 -5.98 0.90 48.36
CA LEU A 15 -4.57 0.56 48.17
C LEU A 15 -4.31 -0.95 48.25
N ILE A 16 -4.97 -1.64 49.16
CA ILE A 16 -4.89 -3.09 49.29
C ILE A 16 -5.49 -3.76 48.04
N MET A 17 -6.63 -3.28 47.54
CA MET A 17 -7.25 -3.79 46.31
C MET A 17 -6.35 -3.58 45.09
N ILE A 18 -5.72 -2.42 44.97
CA ILE A 18 -4.77 -2.14 43.88
C ILE A 18 -3.56 -3.07 43.98
N ALA A 19 -3.00 -3.27 45.17
CA ALA A 19 -1.87 -4.17 45.39
C ALA A 19 -2.21 -5.64 45.04
N ILE A 20 -3.43 -6.09 45.34
CA ILE A 20 -3.91 -7.43 45.01
C ILE A 20 -4.07 -7.57 43.48
N ILE A 21 -4.67 -6.57 42.81
CA ILE A 21 -4.85 -6.56 41.36
C ILE A 21 -3.49 -6.58 40.68
N VAL A 22 -2.56 -5.74 41.06
CA VAL A 22 -1.20 -5.70 40.49
C VAL A 22 -0.45 -7.01 40.79
N GLY A 23 -0.57 -7.53 42.04
CA GLY A 23 0.08 -8.78 42.43
C GLY A 23 -0.45 -10.04 41.71
N ILE A 24 -1.68 -10.01 41.20
CA ILE A 24 -2.28 -11.13 40.45
C ILE A 24 -2.13 -10.92 38.95
N CYS A 25 -2.36 -9.71 38.43
CA CYS A 25 -2.33 -9.44 37.00
C CYS A 25 -0.93 -9.52 36.40
N ILE A 26 0.11 -9.07 37.11
CA ILE A 26 1.50 -9.13 36.62
C ILE A 26 1.98 -10.59 36.40
N PRO A 27 1.86 -11.49 37.38
CA PRO A 27 2.24 -12.87 37.18
C PRO A 27 1.41 -13.58 36.12
N LEU A 28 0.08 -13.32 36.03
CA LEU A 28 -0.78 -13.86 34.99
C LEU A 28 -0.39 -13.36 33.60
N PHE A 29 -0.01 -12.09 33.49
CA PHE A 29 0.51 -11.54 32.24
C PHE A 29 1.83 -12.21 31.84
N PHE A 30 2.77 -12.35 32.77
CA PHE A 30 4.06 -13.04 32.54
C PHE A 30 3.87 -14.52 32.17
N THR A 31 2.96 -15.22 32.85
CA THR A 31 2.67 -16.61 32.50
C THR A 31 1.96 -16.73 31.15
N ALA A 32 1.07 -15.81 30.80
CA ALA A 32 0.43 -15.76 29.49
C ALA A 32 1.46 -15.53 28.36
N VAL A 33 2.44 -14.66 28.58
CA VAL A 33 3.57 -14.42 27.67
C VAL A 33 4.43 -15.67 27.52
N GLN A 34 4.74 -16.38 28.63
CA GLN A 34 5.55 -17.61 28.59
C GLN A 34 4.82 -18.81 27.99
N ILE A 35 3.49 -18.89 28.11
CA ILE A 35 2.67 -19.96 27.54
C ILE A 35 2.35 -19.68 26.06
N GLY A 36 2.75 -18.52 25.53
CA GLY A 36 2.49 -18.17 24.12
C GLY A 36 1.00 -17.94 23.83
N VAL A 37 0.21 -17.48 24.83
CA VAL A 37 -1.21 -17.14 24.67
C VAL A 37 -1.41 -15.90 23.79
N PHE A 38 -0.38 -15.05 23.67
CA PHE A 38 -0.34 -14.10 22.56
C PHE A 38 -0.03 -14.92 21.31
N ALA A 39 -1.00 -14.98 20.44
CA ALA A 39 -0.92 -15.72 19.22
C ALA A 39 0.47 -15.51 18.60
N LYS A 40 1.21 -16.62 18.44
CA LYS A 40 2.33 -16.66 17.53
C LYS A 40 1.81 -16.01 16.27
N GLU A 41 2.45 -14.94 15.82
CA GLU A 41 2.11 -14.39 14.51
C GLU A 41 2.01 -15.59 13.57
N PRO A 42 0.96 -15.69 12.74
CA PRO A 42 0.88 -16.79 11.81
C PRO A 42 2.20 -16.79 11.07
N VAL A 43 2.99 -17.85 11.28
CA VAL A 43 4.15 -18.12 10.42
C VAL A 43 3.51 -18.27 9.06
N VAL A 44 3.64 -17.23 8.22
CA VAL A 44 3.29 -17.34 6.82
C VAL A 44 4.16 -18.48 6.32
N GLU A 45 3.56 -19.66 6.17
CA GLU A 45 4.26 -20.82 5.60
C GLU A 45 4.85 -20.34 4.27
N ALA A 46 6.11 -20.67 4.07
CA ALA A 46 6.85 -20.28 2.88
C ALA A 46 5.96 -20.51 1.65
N ARG A 47 5.88 -19.50 0.81
CA ARG A 47 5.14 -19.41 -0.45
C ARG A 47 5.13 -20.77 -1.17
N GLN A 48 4.06 -21.54 -1.00
CA GLN A 48 3.90 -22.82 -1.63
C GLN A 48 3.07 -22.58 -2.89
N GLU A 49 3.70 -22.67 -4.05
CA GLU A 49 3.02 -22.54 -5.34
C GLU A 49 2.38 -23.86 -5.73
N VAL A 50 1.24 -23.79 -6.41
CA VAL A 50 0.61 -25.00 -7.00
C VAL A 50 1.50 -25.50 -8.12
N THR A 51 2.06 -26.71 -7.93
CA THR A 51 3.02 -27.33 -8.87
C THR A 51 2.37 -28.38 -9.78
N ASP A 52 1.08 -28.68 -9.60
CA ASP A 52 0.35 -29.60 -10.45
C ASP A 52 0.17 -29.02 -11.86
N GLU A 53 0.86 -29.57 -12.83
CA GLU A 53 0.81 -29.11 -14.25
C GLU A 53 -0.59 -29.20 -14.86
N SER A 54 -1.48 -30.04 -14.30
CA SER A 54 -2.87 -30.16 -14.74
C SER A 54 -3.79 -29.10 -14.15
N ALA A 55 -3.34 -28.35 -13.14
CA ALA A 55 -4.13 -27.29 -12.52
C ALA A 55 -4.41 -26.13 -13.51
N PRO A 56 -5.59 -25.50 -13.42
CA PRO A 56 -5.89 -24.34 -14.24
C PRO A 56 -4.90 -23.21 -13.98
N VAL A 57 -4.59 -22.44 -15.02
CA VAL A 57 -3.65 -21.32 -14.97
C VAL A 57 -4.42 -20.02 -14.78
N LEU A 58 -3.93 -19.16 -13.89
CA LEU A 58 -4.32 -17.76 -13.74
C LEU A 58 -3.17 -16.90 -14.24
N ARG A 59 -3.36 -16.20 -15.37
CA ARG A 59 -2.38 -15.27 -15.92
C ARG A 59 -2.61 -13.88 -15.32
N VAL A 60 -1.60 -13.31 -14.70
CA VAL A 60 -1.71 -12.08 -13.92
C VAL A 60 -0.76 -11.01 -14.47
N ALA A 61 -1.31 -9.90 -14.92
CA ALA A 61 -0.52 -8.73 -15.31
C ALA A 61 -0.04 -7.99 -14.07
N VAL A 62 1.25 -7.70 -14.01
CA VAL A 62 1.93 -7.13 -12.83
C VAL A 62 2.83 -5.98 -13.25
N ASP A 63 2.55 -4.78 -12.73
CA ASP A 63 3.48 -3.65 -12.80
C ASP A 63 4.66 -3.92 -11.88
N ASP A 64 5.80 -4.26 -12.45
CA ASP A 64 7.02 -4.64 -11.73
C ASP A 64 7.85 -3.44 -11.24
N GLY A 65 7.41 -2.23 -11.56
CA GLY A 65 7.93 -0.96 -11.05
C GLY A 65 7.17 -0.39 -9.84
N PHE A 66 6.21 -1.12 -9.29
CA PHE A 66 5.30 -0.65 -8.24
C PHE A 66 5.74 -1.09 -6.83
N CYS A 67 7.02 -0.91 -6.49
CA CYS A 67 7.58 -1.24 -5.16
C CYS A 67 6.97 -0.32 -4.07
N PRO A 68 6.53 -0.86 -2.91
CA PRO A 68 6.70 -2.22 -2.40
C PRO A 68 5.56 -3.19 -2.73
N MET A 69 4.62 -2.82 -3.59
CA MET A 69 3.44 -3.61 -3.90
C MET A 69 3.76 -4.77 -4.86
N SER A 70 4.52 -4.49 -5.91
CA SER A 70 5.02 -5.48 -6.87
C SER A 70 6.34 -5.01 -7.49
N PHE A 71 7.37 -5.81 -7.38
CA PHE A 71 8.72 -5.46 -7.81
C PHE A 71 9.63 -6.70 -7.88
N TYR A 72 10.77 -6.58 -8.55
CA TYR A 72 11.83 -7.59 -8.45
C TYR A 72 12.74 -7.30 -7.27
N ASP A 73 12.91 -8.32 -6.40
CA ASP A 73 13.83 -8.25 -5.26
C ASP A 73 15.31 -8.30 -5.69
N ALA A 74 16.24 -8.28 -4.72
CA ALA A 74 17.67 -8.29 -4.99
C ALA A 74 18.16 -9.60 -5.64
N ASP A 75 17.41 -10.69 -5.48
CA ASP A 75 17.70 -12.00 -6.04
C ASP A 75 17.04 -12.20 -7.43
N GLY A 76 16.29 -11.20 -7.89
CA GLY A 76 15.59 -11.22 -9.17
C GLY A 76 14.26 -11.95 -9.15
N ASN A 77 13.67 -12.20 -7.97
CA ASN A 77 12.37 -12.81 -7.85
C ASN A 77 11.28 -11.72 -7.81
N LEU A 78 10.16 -11.99 -8.49
CA LEU A 78 8.99 -11.14 -8.37
C LEU A 78 8.42 -11.23 -6.95
N SER A 79 8.25 -10.10 -6.29
CA SER A 79 7.94 -9.96 -4.87
C SER A 79 7.01 -8.78 -4.62
N GLY A 80 6.53 -8.64 -3.38
CA GLY A 80 5.70 -7.53 -2.92
C GLY A 80 4.33 -7.97 -2.48
N LEU A 81 3.62 -7.07 -1.78
CA LEU A 81 2.34 -7.34 -1.14
C LEU A 81 1.30 -7.91 -2.13
N ASN A 82 1.17 -7.32 -3.31
CA ASN A 82 0.21 -7.77 -4.31
C ASN A 82 0.54 -9.16 -4.83
N VAL A 83 1.84 -9.46 -5.01
CA VAL A 83 2.31 -10.77 -5.49
C VAL A 83 2.05 -11.86 -4.46
N GLU A 84 2.29 -11.57 -3.18
CA GLU A 84 1.99 -12.50 -2.09
C GLU A 84 0.49 -12.77 -1.95
N LEU A 85 -0.33 -11.71 -2.03
CA LEU A 85 -1.78 -11.84 -1.95
C LEU A 85 -2.34 -12.71 -3.08
N ILE A 86 -1.96 -12.44 -4.33
CA ILE A 86 -2.48 -13.24 -5.45
C ILE A 86 -1.98 -14.69 -5.40
N THR A 87 -0.76 -14.91 -4.89
CA THR A 87 -0.23 -16.26 -4.67
C THR A 87 -1.08 -17.03 -3.65
N MET A 88 -1.45 -16.39 -2.54
CA MET A 88 -2.35 -16.99 -1.54
C MET A 88 -3.72 -17.32 -2.13
N VAL A 89 -4.29 -16.40 -2.91
CA VAL A 89 -5.60 -16.61 -3.58
C VAL A 89 -5.52 -17.76 -4.57
N ALA A 90 -4.52 -17.78 -5.43
CA ALA A 90 -4.35 -18.84 -6.44
C ALA A 90 -4.18 -20.23 -5.79
N ASN A 91 -3.37 -20.30 -4.73
CA ASN A 91 -3.20 -21.52 -3.95
C ASN A 91 -4.51 -22.02 -3.35
N GLN A 92 -5.31 -21.12 -2.79
CA GLN A 92 -6.60 -21.46 -2.20
C GLN A 92 -7.60 -21.95 -3.26
N LEU A 93 -7.50 -21.45 -4.49
CA LEU A 93 -8.32 -21.86 -5.62
C LEU A 93 -7.75 -23.08 -6.35
N GLY A 94 -6.59 -23.58 -5.99
CA GLY A 94 -5.90 -24.67 -6.67
C GLY A 94 -5.45 -24.31 -8.09
N MET A 95 -5.07 -23.06 -8.33
CA MET A 95 -4.65 -22.53 -9.63
C MET A 95 -3.14 -22.29 -9.65
N ARG A 96 -2.50 -22.54 -10.79
CA ARG A 96 -1.13 -22.12 -11.05
C ARG A 96 -1.12 -20.65 -11.46
N LEU A 97 -0.06 -19.92 -11.09
CA LEU A 97 0.16 -18.53 -11.50
C LEU A 97 1.14 -18.47 -12.66
N GLU A 98 0.82 -17.62 -13.62
CA GLU A 98 1.74 -17.13 -14.65
C GLU A 98 1.70 -15.60 -14.60
N PHE A 99 2.86 -14.97 -14.47
CA PHE A 99 2.95 -13.51 -14.35
C PHE A 99 3.38 -12.88 -15.67
N GLU A 100 2.59 -11.92 -16.14
CA GLU A 100 2.87 -11.06 -17.29
C GLU A 100 3.38 -9.72 -16.73
N CYS A 101 4.71 -9.61 -16.56
CA CYS A 101 5.35 -8.45 -15.96
C CYS A 101 5.62 -7.36 -16.98
N GLY A 102 5.55 -6.11 -16.55
CA GLY A 102 5.86 -4.94 -17.37
C GLY A 102 5.46 -3.64 -16.67
N ASP A 103 5.53 -2.53 -17.38
CA ASP A 103 5.00 -1.27 -16.90
C ASP A 103 3.46 -1.26 -16.85
N TRP A 104 2.89 -0.27 -16.17
CA TRP A 104 1.44 -0.14 -16.00
C TRP A 104 0.66 -0.17 -17.32
N MET A 105 1.19 0.47 -18.38
CA MET A 105 0.54 0.51 -19.67
C MET A 105 0.53 -0.86 -20.34
N THR A 106 1.63 -1.59 -20.26
CA THR A 106 1.76 -2.98 -20.74
C THR A 106 0.80 -3.90 -20.00
N CYS A 107 0.70 -3.77 -18.66
CA CYS A 107 -0.23 -4.55 -17.85
C CYS A 107 -1.69 -4.31 -18.27
N ARG A 108 -2.09 -3.05 -18.45
CA ARG A 108 -3.43 -2.70 -18.93
C ARG A 108 -3.72 -3.29 -20.30
N GLN A 109 -2.77 -3.19 -21.21
CA GLN A 109 -2.90 -3.73 -22.56
C GLN A 109 -3.06 -5.26 -22.53
N ASN A 110 -2.24 -5.96 -21.75
CA ASN A 110 -2.32 -7.42 -21.62
C ASN A 110 -3.69 -7.88 -21.11
N LEU A 111 -4.29 -7.15 -20.17
CA LEU A 111 -5.64 -7.44 -19.68
C LEU A 111 -6.69 -7.14 -20.77
N GLU A 112 -6.62 -5.98 -21.45
CA GLU A 112 -7.56 -5.56 -22.50
C GLU A 112 -7.54 -6.53 -23.72
N GLU A 113 -6.37 -7.08 -24.05
CA GLU A 113 -6.17 -8.04 -25.14
C GLU A 113 -6.43 -9.51 -24.73
N GLY A 114 -6.74 -9.78 -23.46
CA GLY A 114 -6.96 -11.13 -22.94
C GLY A 114 -5.70 -11.99 -22.85
N LYS A 115 -4.52 -11.39 -22.83
CA LYS A 115 -3.25 -12.06 -22.53
C LYS A 115 -3.12 -12.35 -21.04
N ALA A 116 -3.69 -11.50 -20.21
CA ALA A 116 -3.83 -11.72 -18.77
C ALA A 116 -5.31 -11.87 -18.40
N ASP A 117 -5.58 -12.63 -17.36
CA ASP A 117 -6.92 -12.86 -16.78
C ASP A 117 -7.21 -11.89 -15.65
N ALA A 118 -6.16 -11.36 -15.01
CA ALA A 118 -6.23 -10.40 -13.91
C ALA A 118 -5.11 -9.37 -13.98
N ILE A 119 -5.30 -8.23 -13.31
CA ILE A 119 -4.29 -7.18 -13.10
C ILE A 119 -4.24 -6.84 -11.61
N LEU A 120 -3.05 -6.61 -11.08
CA LEU A 120 -2.83 -6.21 -9.69
C LEU A 120 -2.71 -4.69 -9.56
N GLY A 121 -3.16 -4.15 -8.41
CA GLY A 121 -2.99 -2.74 -8.08
C GLY A 121 -3.91 -1.78 -8.85
N LEU A 122 -5.08 -2.28 -9.32
CA LEU A 122 -6.04 -1.41 -9.99
C LEU A 122 -6.86 -0.63 -8.96
N GLU A 123 -6.76 0.69 -9.01
CA GLU A 123 -7.50 1.56 -8.11
C GLU A 123 -9.01 1.42 -8.28
N THR A 124 -9.78 1.53 -7.19
CA THR A 124 -11.24 1.41 -7.20
C THR A 124 -11.91 2.46 -8.09
N PHE A 125 -11.29 3.62 -8.24
CA PHE A 125 -11.78 4.70 -9.11
C PHE A 125 -11.30 4.60 -10.57
N SER A 126 -10.52 3.59 -10.93
CA SER A 126 -10.09 3.37 -12.33
C SER A 126 -11.28 3.31 -13.28
N ASN A 127 -11.12 3.89 -14.47
CA ASN A 127 -12.13 3.95 -15.52
C ASN A 127 -12.05 2.82 -16.54
N MET A 128 -11.28 1.76 -16.26
CA MET A 128 -11.19 0.60 -17.14
C MET A 128 -12.57 -0.05 -17.33
N GLN A 129 -12.92 -0.26 -18.60
CA GLN A 129 -14.20 -0.88 -18.96
C GLN A 129 -14.06 -2.41 -19.02
N HIS A 130 -15.18 -3.11 -18.82
CA HIS A 130 -15.25 -4.58 -18.89
C HIS A 130 -14.37 -5.33 -17.92
N VAL A 131 -13.99 -4.69 -16.81
CA VAL A 131 -13.20 -5.26 -15.73
C VAL A 131 -14.08 -5.44 -14.48
N LEU A 132 -14.03 -6.63 -13.89
CA LEU A 132 -14.61 -6.87 -12.57
C LEU A 132 -13.56 -6.49 -11.51
N LYS A 133 -13.94 -5.61 -10.60
CA LYS A 133 -13.09 -5.21 -9.49
C LYS A 133 -13.44 -6.03 -8.26
N THR A 134 -12.42 -6.48 -7.54
CA THR A 134 -12.58 -7.09 -6.21
C THR A 134 -12.94 -6.02 -5.17
N VAL A 135 -13.15 -6.45 -3.92
CA VAL A 135 -13.06 -5.52 -2.79
C VAL A 135 -11.62 -5.02 -2.68
N PRO A 136 -11.40 -3.77 -2.23
CA PRO A 136 -10.05 -3.28 -1.98
C PRO A 136 -9.31 -4.17 -0.98
N VAL A 137 -8.05 -4.49 -1.27
CA VAL A 137 -7.21 -5.33 -0.41
C VAL A 137 -6.18 -4.53 0.36
N THR A 138 -5.88 -3.31 -0.10
CA THR A 138 -4.97 -2.38 0.58
C THR A 138 -5.37 -0.93 0.33
N THR A 139 -4.77 -0.04 1.09
CA THR A 139 -4.93 1.42 0.95
C THR A 139 -3.57 2.07 0.88
N ASP A 140 -3.46 3.12 0.07
CA ASP A 140 -2.31 3.99 0.00
C ASP A 140 -2.76 5.45 -0.13
N GLN A 141 -1.86 6.39 0.01
CA GLN A 141 -2.16 7.80 -0.21
C GLN A 141 -1.69 8.22 -1.60
N LEU A 142 -2.52 9.00 -2.28
CA LEU A 142 -2.14 9.66 -3.51
C LEU A 142 -1.67 11.06 -3.17
N ASN A 143 -0.39 11.34 -3.40
CA ASN A 143 0.26 12.59 -3.04
C ASN A 143 0.73 13.37 -4.27
N ILE A 144 0.72 14.69 -4.13
CA ILE A 144 1.43 15.60 -5.02
C ILE A 144 2.87 15.73 -4.50
N TYR A 145 3.84 15.55 -5.38
CA TYR A 145 5.26 15.71 -5.11
C TYR A 145 5.79 16.97 -5.84
N GLY A 146 6.63 17.72 -5.17
CA GLY A 146 7.24 18.93 -5.70
C GLY A 146 8.51 19.29 -4.93
N LYS A 147 9.09 20.44 -5.20
CA LYS A 147 10.24 20.96 -4.43
C LYS A 147 9.82 21.68 -3.15
N ASN A 148 8.56 22.06 -3.03
CA ASN A 148 8.00 22.78 -1.89
C ASN A 148 6.60 22.28 -1.56
N LYS A 149 6.19 22.46 -0.31
CA LYS A 149 4.80 22.22 0.13
C LYS A 149 3.86 23.25 -0.49
N ILE A 150 2.62 22.83 -0.75
CA ILE A 150 1.53 23.69 -1.18
C ILE A 150 0.37 23.58 -0.19
N GLU A 151 -0.43 24.64 -0.06
CA GLU A 151 -1.51 24.70 0.92
C GLU A 151 -2.83 24.11 0.38
N SER A 152 -2.98 24.06 -0.94
CA SER A 152 -4.18 23.53 -1.57
C SER A 152 -3.91 23.04 -2.99
N ILE A 153 -4.79 22.18 -3.48
CA ILE A 153 -4.75 21.65 -4.84
C ILE A 153 -4.89 22.78 -5.91
N GLY A 154 -5.51 23.89 -5.56
CA GLY A 154 -5.61 25.06 -6.44
C GLY A 154 -4.26 25.69 -6.82
N ALA A 155 -3.20 25.41 -6.06
CA ALA A 155 -1.85 25.86 -6.40
C ALA A 155 -1.28 25.22 -7.69
N LEU A 156 -1.93 24.16 -8.19
CA LEU A 156 -1.56 23.49 -9.45
C LEU A 156 -2.05 24.26 -10.69
N ALA A 157 -2.91 25.27 -10.53
CA ALA A 157 -3.43 26.05 -11.66
C ALA A 157 -2.27 26.67 -12.49
N ASN A 158 -2.33 26.47 -13.81
CA ASN A 158 -1.31 26.89 -14.78
C ASN A 158 0.09 26.29 -14.56
N LYS A 159 0.19 25.15 -13.85
CA LYS A 159 1.40 24.39 -13.62
C LYS A 159 1.47 23.18 -14.53
N LYS A 160 2.69 22.69 -14.76
CA LYS A 160 2.92 21.38 -15.38
C LYS A 160 2.90 20.30 -14.31
N VAL A 161 2.02 19.32 -14.48
CA VAL A 161 1.81 18.24 -13.51
C VAL A 161 2.01 16.89 -14.18
N ALA A 162 3.06 16.17 -13.78
CA ALA A 162 3.34 14.82 -14.25
C ALA A 162 2.36 13.82 -13.63
N VAL A 163 1.84 12.92 -14.44
CA VAL A 163 0.94 11.83 -14.04
C VAL A 163 1.26 10.56 -14.80
N MET A 164 0.83 9.43 -14.27
CA MET A 164 0.88 8.16 -15.02
C MET A 164 0.05 8.25 -16.28
N ALA A 165 0.55 7.67 -17.36
CA ALA A 165 -0.13 7.63 -18.64
C ALA A 165 -1.55 7.02 -18.50
N ARG A 166 -2.52 7.66 -19.15
CA ARG A 166 -3.95 7.30 -19.09
C ARG A 166 -4.53 7.32 -17.64
N SER A 167 -3.93 8.11 -16.74
CA SER A 167 -4.45 8.27 -15.39
C SER A 167 -5.84 8.90 -15.39
N VAL A 168 -6.75 8.33 -14.62
CA VAL A 168 -8.09 8.90 -14.41
C VAL A 168 -8.05 10.24 -13.68
N ILE A 169 -6.94 10.56 -12.99
CA ILE A 169 -6.74 11.83 -12.27
C ILE A 169 -6.94 13.03 -13.19
N MET A 170 -6.52 12.91 -14.46
CA MET A 170 -6.71 13.97 -15.46
C MET A 170 -8.17 14.38 -15.69
N THR A 171 -9.10 13.46 -15.42
CA THR A 171 -10.54 13.68 -15.59
C THR A 171 -11.30 13.78 -14.27
N MET A 172 -10.71 13.27 -13.18
CA MET A 172 -11.32 13.27 -11.86
C MET A 172 -11.28 14.66 -11.21
N PHE A 173 -10.21 15.40 -11.45
CA PHE A 173 -9.99 16.72 -10.87
C PHE A 173 -9.85 17.76 -11.98
N ASP A 174 -10.65 18.83 -11.92
CA ASP A 174 -10.50 20.01 -12.79
C ASP A 174 -9.41 20.93 -12.21
N LEU A 175 -8.14 20.55 -12.37
CA LEU A 175 -7.01 21.25 -11.75
C LEU A 175 -6.55 22.49 -12.52
N GLN A 176 -7.11 22.75 -13.70
CA GLN A 176 -6.69 23.86 -14.57
C GLN A 176 -5.17 23.90 -14.81
N CYS A 177 -4.53 22.72 -14.89
CA CYS A 177 -3.09 22.54 -15.08
C CYS A 177 -2.78 21.89 -16.45
N GLU A 178 -1.51 21.91 -16.84
CA GLU A 178 -1.01 21.16 -17.99
C GLU A 178 -0.55 19.78 -17.51
N TYR A 179 -1.25 18.72 -17.90
CA TYR A 179 -0.83 17.36 -17.58
C TYR A 179 0.24 16.88 -18.54
N VAL A 180 1.30 16.27 -17.99
CA VAL A 180 2.36 15.59 -18.75
C VAL A 180 2.38 14.12 -18.33
N GLU A 181 2.17 13.24 -19.32
CA GLU A 181 2.07 11.80 -19.08
C GLU A 181 3.43 11.11 -19.12
N TYR A 182 3.65 10.20 -18.17
CA TYR A 182 4.84 9.35 -18.08
C TYR A 182 4.42 7.89 -17.85
N ASN A 183 5.29 6.96 -18.22
CA ASN A 183 4.97 5.53 -18.10
C ASN A 183 5.31 4.93 -16.74
N THR A 184 6.20 5.58 -15.95
CA THR A 184 6.65 5.09 -14.66
C THR A 184 6.65 6.18 -13.59
N ASN A 185 6.45 5.77 -12.32
CA ASN A 185 6.56 6.69 -11.18
C ASN A 185 7.98 7.28 -11.03
N SER A 186 9.02 6.53 -11.40
CA SER A 186 10.40 7.02 -11.41
C SER A 186 10.59 8.17 -12.40
N GLU A 187 10.03 8.07 -13.60
CA GLU A 187 10.08 9.17 -14.59
C GLU A 187 9.35 10.42 -14.08
N ILE A 188 8.18 10.25 -13.45
CA ILE A 188 7.42 11.36 -12.86
C ILE A 188 8.29 12.12 -11.83
N LEU A 189 8.85 11.40 -10.86
CA LEU A 189 9.63 12.02 -9.78
C LEU A 189 10.94 12.65 -10.29
N LYS A 190 11.58 12.05 -11.28
CA LYS A 190 12.75 12.61 -11.96
C LYS A 190 12.43 13.88 -12.74
N ALA A 191 11.30 13.91 -13.42
CA ALA A 191 10.87 15.10 -14.14
C ALA A 191 10.63 16.28 -13.19
N VAL A 192 10.08 16.03 -11.98
CA VAL A 192 9.99 17.04 -10.91
C VAL A 192 11.37 17.45 -10.41
N GLU A 193 12.24 16.48 -10.13
CA GLU A 193 13.62 16.75 -9.66
C GLU A 193 14.41 17.62 -10.63
N ASN A 194 14.29 17.31 -11.93
CA ASN A 194 14.97 18.05 -12.99
C ASN A 194 14.32 19.40 -13.31
N GLY A 195 13.11 19.66 -12.80
CA GLY A 195 12.35 20.89 -13.11
C GLY A 195 11.73 20.90 -14.51
N GLU A 196 11.54 19.74 -15.14
CA GLU A 196 10.84 19.58 -16.42
C GLU A 196 9.32 19.82 -16.24
N VAL A 197 8.81 19.47 -15.05
CA VAL A 197 7.47 19.75 -14.57
C VAL A 197 7.52 20.37 -13.17
N ASP A 198 6.45 21.08 -12.78
CA ASP A 198 6.38 21.72 -11.46
C ASP A 198 6.06 20.72 -10.35
N TYR A 199 5.18 19.74 -10.64
CA TYR A 199 4.69 18.74 -9.69
C TYR A 199 4.49 17.38 -10.36
N GLY A 200 4.48 16.32 -9.55
CA GLY A 200 4.12 14.97 -9.98
C GLY A 200 3.10 14.36 -9.02
N ILE A 201 2.23 13.48 -9.50
CA ILE A 201 1.26 12.76 -8.70
C ILE A 201 1.64 11.29 -8.67
N CYS A 202 1.92 10.78 -7.48
CA CYS A 202 2.33 9.39 -7.24
C CYS A 202 1.69 8.84 -5.97
N HIS A 203 1.60 7.52 -5.89
CA HIS A 203 1.32 6.80 -4.66
C HIS A 203 2.45 6.97 -3.65
N GLU A 204 2.09 7.20 -2.37
CA GLU A 204 3.04 7.51 -1.30
C GLU A 204 4.08 6.41 -1.12
N ALA A 205 3.63 5.16 -0.91
CA ALA A 205 4.54 4.04 -0.65
C ALA A 205 5.54 3.81 -1.79
N VAL A 206 5.10 4.01 -3.05
CA VAL A 206 5.96 3.86 -4.24
C VAL A 206 6.93 5.02 -4.34
N ALA A 207 6.44 6.25 -4.16
CA ALA A 207 7.27 7.45 -4.26
C ALA A 207 8.37 7.47 -3.20
N GLU A 208 8.08 7.10 -1.95
CA GLU A 208 9.07 7.02 -0.88
C GLU A 208 10.23 6.08 -1.24
N LYS A 209 9.92 4.91 -1.79
CA LYS A 209 10.94 3.94 -2.21
C LYS A 209 11.81 4.45 -3.36
N ILE A 210 11.21 5.15 -4.32
CA ILE A 210 11.96 5.73 -5.45
C ILE A 210 12.84 6.88 -4.96
N ILE A 211 12.30 7.78 -4.14
CA ILE A 211 13.02 8.93 -3.56
C ILE A 211 14.24 8.45 -2.78
N GLU A 212 14.06 7.44 -1.91
CA GLU A 212 15.13 6.83 -1.14
C GLU A 212 16.19 6.18 -2.05
N LYS A 213 15.77 5.32 -2.98
CA LYS A 213 16.65 4.55 -3.87
C LYS A 213 17.46 5.45 -4.81
N GLU A 214 16.83 6.49 -5.35
CA GLU A 214 17.42 7.36 -6.35
C GLU A 214 17.98 8.67 -5.78
N ASN A 215 17.86 8.84 -4.44
CA ASN A 215 18.36 10.02 -3.69
C ASN A 215 17.81 11.34 -4.25
N LEU A 216 16.50 11.41 -4.48
CA LEU A 216 15.82 12.60 -4.99
C LEU A 216 15.51 13.59 -3.85
N SER A 217 15.45 14.89 -4.19
CA SER A 217 15.15 15.98 -3.24
C SER A 217 13.67 16.38 -3.23
N VAL A 218 12.83 15.75 -4.05
CA VAL A 218 11.39 16.02 -4.09
C VAL A 218 10.74 15.63 -2.78
N VAL A 219 9.72 16.38 -2.39
CA VAL A 219 9.00 16.17 -1.13
C VAL A 219 7.49 16.01 -1.38
N PRO A 220 6.77 15.29 -0.51
CA PRO A 220 5.32 15.30 -0.55
C PRO A 220 4.82 16.72 -0.25
N SER A 221 4.17 17.32 -1.24
CA SER A 221 3.70 18.71 -1.21
C SER A 221 2.30 18.82 -0.65
N LEU A 222 1.43 17.86 -1.00
CA LEU A 222 0.05 17.77 -0.53
C LEU A 222 -0.49 16.35 -0.75
N THR A 223 -1.26 15.83 0.21
CA THR A 223 -2.06 14.62 0.03
C THR A 223 -3.37 14.95 -0.67
N ILE A 224 -3.66 14.25 -1.78
CA ILE A 224 -4.90 14.45 -2.53
C ILE A 224 -6.03 13.63 -1.92
N MET A 225 -5.80 12.33 -1.75
CA MET A 225 -6.81 11.37 -1.30
C MET A 225 -6.17 10.06 -0.84
N ASN A 226 -6.95 9.26 -0.10
CA ASN A 226 -6.63 7.85 0.08
C ASN A 226 -7.01 7.08 -1.18
N SER A 227 -6.10 6.29 -1.70
CA SER A 227 -6.33 5.36 -2.80
C SER A 227 -6.60 3.96 -2.24
N PHE A 228 -7.55 3.27 -2.84
CA PHE A 228 -7.91 1.88 -2.50
C PHE A 228 -7.54 0.99 -3.69
N LEU A 229 -6.65 0.04 -3.45
CA LEU A 229 -6.06 -0.85 -4.44
C LEU A 229 -6.53 -2.29 -4.25
#